data_a2f67df2a67a8fbbce8234b405b7a74e
#
_entry.id   a2f67df2a67a8fbbce8234b405b7a74e
#
_cell.length_a   1.000
_cell.length_b   1.000
_cell.length_c   1.000
_cell.angle_alpha   90.00
_cell.angle_beta   90.00
_cell.angle_gamma   90.00
#
_symmetry.space_group_name_H-M   'P 1'
#
loop_
_entity.id
_entity.type
_entity.pdbx_description
1 polymer ?
#
loop_
_entity_poly.entity_id
_entity_poly.type
_entity_poly.pdbx_seq_one_letter_code
_entity_poly.pdbx_strand_id
1 'polypeptide(L)'
;ALSSAASDVYKRQVQCSAYLAAHDIETEANSNTAAAAKFIAETRPEGVGAVCSAQAAEEYGLEVIAADIQNTDNNCTRFIVISREAVLPEDAEKISLCFSLPHTPGSLCHTLERFALLGLNLTKIESRPIPERNFEYDFYLDFTGNVHDAQTLALICALSDEMPRFSFLGNYKES
;
A
#
# COMPACT_ATOMS: atom_id res chain seq x y z
N ALA A 1 -5.87 -3.67 -15.36
CA ALA A 1 -7.00 -3.30 -14.50
C ALA A 1 -7.76 -4.51 -13.92
N LEU A 2 -7.69 -5.69 -14.57
CA LEU A 2 -8.39 -6.90 -14.09
C LEU A 2 -7.70 -7.59 -12.89
N SER A 3 -6.44 -7.29 -12.61
CA SER A 3 -5.70 -7.92 -11.49
C SER A 3 -6.01 -7.30 -10.12
N SER A 4 -6.46 -6.04 -10.04
CA SER A 4 -6.71 -5.37 -8.77
C SER A 4 -8.03 -5.81 -8.12
N ALA A 5 -9.10 -5.99 -8.89
CA ALA A 5 -10.41 -6.38 -8.35
C ALA A 5 -10.41 -7.82 -7.79
N ALA A 6 -9.81 -8.78 -8.51
CA ALA A 6 -9.68 -10.15 -8.02
C ALA A 6 -8.77 -10.26 -6.76
N SER A 7 -7.73 -9.42 -6.69
CA SER A 7 -6.85 -9.31 -5.52
C SER A 7 -7.57 -8.77 -4.28
N ASP A 8 -8.49 -7.81 -4.43
CA ASP A 8 -9.20 -7.20 -3.29
C ASP A 8 -10.26 -8.12 -2.70
N VAL A 9 -10.97 -8.88 -3.52
CA VAL A 9 -11.95 -9.88 -3.06
C VAL A 9 -11.25 -10.98 -2.27
N TYR A 10 -10.18 -11.54 -2.79
CA TYR A 10 -9.39 -12.56 -2.11
C TYR A 10 -8.81 -12.06 -0.79
N LYS A 11 -8.29 -10.82 -0.74
CA LYS A 11 -7.74 -10.23 0.49
C LYS A 11 -8.78 -10.16 1.60
N ARG A 12 -10.02 -9.77 1.33
CA ARG A 12 -11.05 -9.64 2.37
C ARG A 12 -11.54 -10.98 2.89
N GLN A 13 -11.65 -11.99 2.03
CA GLN A 13 -11.95 -13.36 2.47
C GLN A 13 -10.87 -13.88 3.43
N VAL A 14 -9.59 -13.66 3.10
CA VAL A 14 -8.45 -14.03 3.97
C VAL A 14 -8.50 -13.25 5.29
N GLN A 15 -8.91 -11.98 5.27
CA GLN A 15 -9.01 -11.14 6.46
C GLN A 15 -10.07 -11.58 7.46
N CYS A 16 -11.08 -12.35 7.03
CA CYS A 16 -12.16 -12.88 7.88
C CYS A 16 -12.12 -14.40 7.98
N SER A 17 -11.06 -15.04 7.51
CA SER A 17 -10.97 -16.50 7.36
C SER A 17 -11.13 -17.27 8.67
N ALA A 18 -10.65 -16.72 9.79
CA ALA A 18 -10.76 -17.37 11.08
C ALA A 18 -12.22 -17.47 11.53
N TYR A 19 -12.99 -16.39 11.40
CA TYR A 19 -14.41 -16.38 11.72
C TYR A 19 -15.21 -17.32 10.81
N LEU A 20 -14.98 -17.24 9.50
CA LEU A 20 -15.69 -18.06 8.51
C LEU A 20 -15.43 -19.55 8.72
N ALA A 21 -14.18 -19.94 8.98
CA ALA A 21 -13.81 -21.32 9.28
C ALA A 21 -14.41 -21.83 10.62
N ALA A 22 -14.45 -20.97 11.65
CA ALA A 22 -15.00 -21.35 12.95
C ALA A 22 -16.51 -21.61 12.90
N HIS A 23 -17.21 -21.05 11.91
CA HIS A 23 -18.66 -21.19 11.76
C HIS A 23 -19.05 -22.07 10.55
N ASP A 24 -18.07 -22.74 9.92
CA ASP A 24 -18.30 -23.61 8.75
C ASP A 24 -19.04 -22.90 7.61
N ILE A 25 -18.68 -21.62 7.32
CA ILE A 25 -19.31 -20.79 6.32
C ILE A 25 -18.54 -20.92 5.00
N GLU A 26 -19.20 -21.42 3.97
CA GLU A 26 -18.69 -21.43 2.61
C GLU A 26 -18.66 -20.01 2.02
N THR A 27 -17.64 -19.71 1.23
CA THR A 27 -17.47 -18.37 0.67
C THR A 27 -17.46 -18.38 -0.85
N GLU A 28 -18.19 -17.45 -1.44
CA GLU A 28 -18.20 -17.18 -2.87
C GLU A 28 -17.64 -15.78 -3.16
N ALA A 29 -16.84 -15.65 -4.23
CA ALA A 29 -16.24 -14.39 -4.61
C ALA A 29 -17.22 -13.50 -5.37
N ASN A 30 -17.33 -12.22 -4.97
CA ASN A 30 -18.07 -11.20 -5.71
C ASN A 30 -17.07 -10.12 -6.21
N SER A 31 -17.49 -9.20 -7.05
CA SER A 31 -16.65 -8.15 -7.63
C SER A 31 -16.02 -7.22 -6.58
N ASN A 32 -16.75 -6.89 -5.51
CA ASN A 32 -16.29 -6.19 -4.32
C ASN A 32 -17.32 -6.34 -3.19
N THR A 33 -16.96 -5.90 -1.98
CA THR A 33 -17.81 -6.05 -0.78
C THR A 33 -19.09 -5.22 -0.81
N ALA A 34 -19.07 -4.02 -1.40
CA ALA A 34 -20.26 -3.19 -1.56
C ALA A 34 -21.22 -3.81 -2.61
N ALA A 35 -20.68 -4.38 -3.69
CA ALA A 35 -21.49 -5.11 -4.66
C ALA A 35 -22.13 -6.38 -4.07
N ALA A 36 -21.42 -7.08 -3.17
CA ALA A 36 -21.99 -8.20 -2.43
C ALA A 36 -23.16 -7.74 -1.54
N ALA A 37 -23.00 -6.67 -0.78
CA ALA A 37 -24.07 -6.10 0.03
C ALA A 37 -25.27 -5.68 -0.81
N LYS A 38 -25.03 -5.00 -1.92
CA LYS A 38 -26.09 -4.62 -2.88
C LYS A 38 -26.83 -5.83 -3.42
N PHE A 39 -26.12 -6.87 -3.85
CA PHE A 39 -26.70 -8.12 -4.35
C PHE A 39 -27.62 -8.76 -3.32
N ILE A 40 -27.20 -8.87 -2.05
CA ILE A 40 -28.03 -9.42 -0.98
C ILE A 40 -29.28 -8.57 -0.75
N ALA A 41 -29.18 -7.24 -0.76
CA ALA A 41 -30.30 -6.34 -0.59
C ALA A 41 -31.35 -6.47 -1.71
N GLU A 42 -30.91 -6.62 -2.96
CA GLU A 42 -31.77 -6.70 -4.13
C GLU A 42 -32.41 -8.08 -4.31
N THR A 43 -31.66 -9.16 -4.08
CA THR A 43 -32.11 -10.53 -4.39
C THR A 43 -32.65 -11.30 -3.19
N ARG A 44 -32.23 -10.93 -1.98
CA ARG A 44 -32.63 -11.56 -0.70
C ARG A 44 -32.57 -13.09 -0.71
N PRO A 45 -31.44 -13.69 -1.11
CA PRO A 45 -31.32 -15.14 -1.17
C PRO A 45 -31.36 -15.75 0.24
N GLU A 46 -32.03 -16.88 0.41
CA GLU A 46 -32.08 -17.58 1.70
C GLU A 46 -30.72 -18.19 2.05
N GLY A 47 -30.28 -18.03 3.29
CA GLY A 47 -29.04 -18.62 3.81
C GLY A 47 -27.75 -17.99 3.27
N VAL A 48 -27.82 -16.85 2.62
CA VAL A 48 -26.66 -16.15 2.06
C VAL A 48 -26.50 -14.77 2.70
N GLY A 49 -25.28 -14.44 3.10
CA GLY A 49 -24.92 -13.14 3.66
C GLY A 49 -23.78 -12.48 2.88
N ALA A 50 -23.54 -11.20 3.14
CA ALA A 50 -22.42 -10.46 2.58
C ALA A 50 -21.40 -10.10 3.66
N VAL A 51 -20.10 -10.27 3.36
CA VAL A 51 -19.04 -9.66 4.15
C VAL A 51 -18.80 -8.25 3.61
N CYS A 52 -19.18 -7.23 4.39
CA CYS A 52 -19.09 -5.84 4.00
C CYS A 52 -18.75 -4.93 5.19
N SER A 53 -18.60 -3.61 4.95
CA SER A 53 -18.49 -2.64 6.03
C SER A 53 -19.85 -2.38 6.69
N ALA A 54 -19.85 -1.94 7.94
CA ALA A 54 -21.08 -1.53 8.63
C ALA A 54 -21.80 -0.39 7.88
N GLN A 55 -21.05 0.54 7.29
CA GLN A 55 -21.59 1.61 6.47
C GLN A 55 -22.34 1.08 5.23
N ALA A 56 -21.78 0.06 4.55
CA ALA A 56 -22.47 -0.54 3.40
C ALA A 56 -23.74 -1.30 3.83
N ALA A 57 -23.71 -1.96 4.99
CA ALA A 57 -24.90 -2.61 5.54
C ALA A 57 -26.03 -1.58 5.82
N GLU A 58 -25.68 -0.45 6.43
CA GLU A 58 -26.62 0.66 6.68
C GLU A 58 -27.19 1.25 5.39
N GLU A 59 -26.33 1.54 4.40
CA GLU A 59 -26.71 2.12 3.12
C GLU A 59 -27.72 1.23 2.35
N TYR A 60 -27.53 -0.09 2.40
CA TYR A 60 -28.40 -1.04 1.73
C TYR A 60 -29.53 -1.61 2.62
N GLY A 61 -29.68 -1.11 3.84
CA GLY A 61 -30.73 -1.55 4.76
C GLY A 61 -30.62 -3.02 5.16
N LEU A 62 -29.38 -3.51 5.33
CA LEU A 62 -29.09 -4.87 5.77
C LEU A 62 -28.86 -4.92 7.27
N GLU A 63 -29.28 -6.03 7.88
CA GLU A 63 -29.00 -6.32 9.28
C GLU A 63 -27.57 -6.86 9.45
N VAL A 64 -26.82 -6.34 10.44
CA VAL A 64 -25.50 -6.83 10.79
C VAL A 64 -25.66 -8.04 11.73
N ILE A 65 -25.35 -9.23 11.24
CA ILE A 65 -25.47 -10.50 12.00
C ILE A 65 -24.27 -10.66 12.94
N ALA A 66 -23.06 -10.29 12.47
CA ALA A 66 -21.82 -10.34 13.25
C ALA A 66 -20.95 -9.15 12.92
N ALA A 67 -20.42 -8.47 13.93
CA ALA A 67 -19.48 -7.38 13.81
C ALA A 67 -18.05 -7.84 14.14
N ASP A 68 -17.05 -7.08 13.69
CA ASP A 68 -15.63 -7.26 14.04
C ASP A 68 -15.09 -8.66 13.74
N ILE A 69 -15.50 -9.23 12.59
CA ILE A 69 -15.14 -10.58 12.16
C ILE A 69 -13.75 -10.67 11.52
N GLN A 70 -13.02 -9.55 11.43
CA GLN A 70 -11.68 -9.52 10.87
C GLN A 70 -10.66 -10.22 11.77
N ASN A 71 -9.67 -10.89 11.16
CA ASN A 71 -8.61 -11.60 11.88
C ASN A 71 -7.68 -10.66 12.66
N THR A 72 -7.54 -9.40 12.21
CA THR A 72 -6.65 -8.39 12.82
C THR A 72 -7.22 -6.99 12.63
N ASP A 73 -7.00 -6.10 13.61
CA ASP A 73 -7.43 -4.70 13.56
C ASP A 73 -6.46 -3.78 12.80
N ASN A 74 -5.31 -4.30 12.35
CA ASN A 74 -4.23 -3.52 11.71
C ASN A 74 -4.39 -3.39 10.18
N ASN A 75 -5.60 -3.52 9.66
CA ASN A 75 -5.84 -3.45 8.23
C ASN A 75 -6.05 -2.01 7.77
N CYS A 76 -4.98 -1.37 7.35
CA CYS A 76 -5.01 0.01 6.83
C CYS A 76 -4.75 0.04 5.32
N THR A 77 -5.55 0.82 4.60
CA THR A 77 -5.29 1.17 3.20
C THR A 77 -4.65 2.54 3.13
N ARG A 78 -3.45 2.61 2.53
CA ARG A 78 -2.79 3.89 2.27
C ARG A 78 -3.28 4.44 0.93
N PHE A 79 -3.79 5.65 0.94
CA PHE A 79 -4.10 6.42 -0.26
C PHE A 79 -2.97 7.40 -0.53
N ILE A 80 -2.59 7.53 -1.80
CA ILE A 80 -1.57 8.48 -2.26
C ILE A 80 -2.26 9.49 -3.18
N VAL A 81 -2.12 10.77 -2.86
CA VAL A 81 -2.54 11.87 -3.75
C VAL A 81 -1.41 12.15 -4.73
N ILE A 82 -1.69 12.06 -6.02
CA ILE A 82 -0.73 12.36 -7.09
C ILE A 82 -1.10 13.67 -7.78
N SER A 83 -0.10 14.49 -8.09
CA SER A 83 -0.23 15.77 -8.79
C SER A 83 0.70 15.80 -10.00
N ARG A 84 0.37 16.64 -11.00
CA ARG A 84 1.26 16.90 -12.14
C ARG A 84 2.40 17.85 -11.77
N GLU A 85 2.17 18.71 -10.78
CA GLU A 85 3.15 19.67 -10.30
C GLU A 85 3.77 19.17 -9.01
N ALA A 86 5.08 19.29 -8.88
CA ALA A 86 5.77 19.01 -7.64
C ALA A 86 5.47 20.12 -6.64
N VAL A 87 4.79 19.76 -5.55
CA VAL A 87 4.57 20.63 -4.40
C VAL A 87 5.43 20.11 -3.26
N LEU A 88 6.25 20.98 -2.68
CA LEU A 88 7.17 20.67 -1.58
C LEU A 88 6.74 21.47 -0.34
N PRO A 89 5.83 20.93 0.50
CA PRO A 89 5.38 21.63 1.71
C PRO A 89 6.53 21.82 2.70
N GLU A 90 6.57 22.96 3.38
CA GLU A 90 7.58 23.21 4.42
C GLU A 90 7.43 22.26 5.62
N ASP A 91 6.22 21.83 5.92
CA ASP A 91 5.88 20.91 7.00
C ASP A 91 5.84 19.43 6.56
N ALA A 92 6.45 19.12 5.42
CA ALA A 92 6.57 17.73 4.94
C ALA A 92 7.44 16.90 5.89
N GLU A 93 7.04 15.64 6.11
CA GLU A 93 7.69 14.75 7.08
C GLU A 93 8.22 13.46 6.44
N LYS A 94 7.79 13.16 5.22
CA LYS A 94 8.11 11.91 4.52
C LYS A 94 8.55 12.17 3.10
N ILE A 95 9.57 11.45 2.67
CA ILE A 95 10.10 11.49 1.31
C ILE A 95 9.98 10.10 0.69
N SER A 96 9.56 10.06 -0.56
CA SER A 96 9.54 8.85 -1.39
C SER A 96 10.46 8.98 -2.59
N LEU A 97 11.28 7.95 -2.79
CA LEU A 97 12.22 7.83 -3.90
C LEU A 97 11.98 6.52 -4.65
N CYS A 98 12.35 6.51 -5.93
CA CYS A 98 12.49 5.29 -6.72
C CYS A 98 13.84 5.33 -7.44
N PHE A 99 14.63 4.27 -7.36
CA PHE A 99 15.92 4.17 -8.04
C PHE A 99 16.29 2.73 -8.35
N SER A 100 17.16 2.54 -9.32
CA SER A 100 17.80 1.26 -9.58
C SER A 100 19.24 1.25 -9.08
N LEU A 101 19.74 0.07 -8.72
CA LEU A 101 21.09 -0.14 -8.24
C LEU A 101 21.87 -1.05 -9.19
N PRO A 102 23.20 -0.88 -9.27
CA PRO A 102 24.05 -1.87 -9.93
C PRO A 102 23.87 -3.25 -9.28
N HIS A 103 23.80 -4.29 -10.11
CA HIS A 103 23.68 -5.66 -9.61
C HIS A 103 25.05 -6.20 -9.12
N THR A 104 25.55 -5.58 -8.05
CA THR A 104 26.81 -5.93 -7.41
C THR A 104 26.63 -6.18 -5.92
N PRO A 105 27.42 -7.09 -5.30
CA PRO A 105 27.35 -7.34 -3.87
C PRO A 105 27.53 -6.05 -3.06
N GLY A 106 26.63 -5.81 -2.10
CA GLY A 106 26.71 -4.67 -1.19
C GLY A 106 26.02 -3.37 -1.69
N SER A 107 25.62 -3.26 -2.97
CA SER A 107 25.03 -2.01 -3.52
C SER A 107 23.89 -1.47 -2.68
N LEU A 108 22.93 -2.30 -2.30
CA LEU A 108 21.82 -1.90 -1.45
C LEU A 108 22.28 -1.54 -0.04
N CYS A 109 23.18 -2.34 0.53
CA CYS A 109 23.71 -2.10 1.87
C CYS A 109 24.39 -0.72 1.98
N HIS A 110 25.30 -0.39 1.06
CA HIS A 110 25.97 0.89 1.02
C HIS A 110 25.03 2.06 0.79
N THR A 111 23.98 1.86 0.01
CA THR A 111 22.95 2.89 -0.18
C THR A 111 22.19 3.13 1.12
N LEU A 112 21.75 2.08 1.82
CA LEU A 112 20.99 2.20 3.07
C LEU A 112 21.83 2.76 4.22
N GLU A 113 23.13 2.46 4.26
CA GLU A 113 24.07 3.01 5.24
C GLU A 113 24.10 4.54 5.18
N ARG A 114 24.00 5.16 4.03
CA ARG A 114 23.97 6.63 3.86
C ARG A 114 22.76 7.26 4.56
N PHE A 115 21.60 6.62 4.53
CA PHE A 115 20.42 7.08 5.28
C PHE A 115 20.66 6.94 6.79
N ALA A 116 21.22 5.81 7.22
CA ALA A 116 21.50 5.55 8.63
C ALA A 116 22.50 6.55 9.22
N LEU A 117 23.55 6.93 8.46
CA LEU A 117 24.55 7.91 8.89
C LEU A 117 23.96 9.31 9.11
N LEU A 118 22.89 9.65 8.41
CA LEU A 118 22.14 10.90 8.60
C LEU A 118 21.00 10.78 9.61
N GLY A 119 20.81 9.62 10.23
CA GLY A 119 19.70 9.38 11.16
C GLY A 119 18.32 9.35 10.51
N LEU A 120 18.24 9.16 9.19
CA LEU A 120 16.99 9.12 8.45
C LEU A 120 16.34 7.74 8.61
N ASN A 121 15.13 7.70 9.16
CA ASN A 121 14.42 6.46 9.41
C ASN A 121 13.64 5.99 8.18
N LEU A 122 13.96 4.78 7.70
CA LEU A 122 13.25 4.14 6.60
C LEU A 122 11.90 3.60 7.07
N THR A 123 10.83 3.94 6.36
CA THR A 123 9.47 3.50 6.68
C THR A 123 8.93 2.49 5.67
N LYS A 124 9.54 2.41 4.49
CA LYS A 124 9.22 1.42 3.45
C LYS A 124 10.45 1.12 2.61
N ILE A 125 10.60 -0.14 2.25
CA ILE A 125 11.47 -0.59 1.17
C ILE A 125 10.75 -1.68 0.37
N GLU A 126 10.65 -1.50 -0.93
CA GLU A 126 10.02 -2.45 -1.84
C GLU A 126 10.85 -2.54 -3.12
N SER A 127 11.13 -3.76 -3.58
CA SER A 127 11.78 -3.98 -4.86
C SER A 127 10.78 -4.48 -5.89
N ARG A 128 10.87 -3.98 -7.12
CA ARG A 128 10.08 -4.44 -8.26
C ARG A 128 11.00 -4.78 -9.42
N PRO A 129 10.82 -5.94 -10.08
CA PRO A 129 11.61 -6.27 -11.25
C PRO A 129 11.35 -5.27 -12.37
N ILE A 130 12.42 -4.87 -13.06
CA ILE A 130 12.30 -4.00 -14.23
C ILE A 130 11.85 -4.86 -15.41
N PRO A 131 10.73 -4.53 -16.08
CA PRO A 131 10.30 -5.26 -17.27
C PRO A 131 11.43 -5.36 -18.30
N GLU A 132 11.58 -6.52 -18.93
CA GLU A 132 12.56 -6.81 -19.97
C GLU A 132 14.05 -6.76 -19.55
N ARG A 133 14.34 -6.57 -18.25
CA ARG A 133 15.69 -6.63 -17.69
C ARG A 133 15.81 -7.73 -16.65
N ASN A 134 16.53 -8.80 -16.98
CA ASN A 134 16.71 -9.91 -16.08
C ASN A 134 17.59 -9.52 -14.89
N PHE A 135 17.10 -9.81 -13.67
CA PHE A 135 17.78 -9.59 -12.40
C PHE A 135 18.06 -8.11 -12.04
N GLU A 136 17.44 -7.15 -12.74
CA GLU A 136 17.46 -5.75 -12.37
C GLU A 136 16.16 -5.34 -11.67
N TYR A 137 16.26 -4.48 -10.65
CA TYR A 137 15.15 -4.07 -9.82
C TYR A 137 15.12 -2.56 -9.64
N ASP A 138 13.93 -1.99 -9.67
CA ASP A 138 13.65 -0.67 -9.12
C ASP A 138 13.33 -0.80 -7.63
N PHE A 139 13.97 0.01 -6.79
CA PHE A 139 13.74 0.08 -5.36
C PHE A 139 12.90 1.31 -5.04
N TYR A 140 11.77 1.08 -4.41
CA TYR A 140 10.90 2.12 -3.86
C TYR A 140 11.21 2.27 -2.38
N LEU A 141 11.57 3.46 -1.97
CA LEU A 141 12.03 3.77 -0.63
C LEU A 141 11.24 4.95 -0.07
N ASP A 142 10.62 4.77 1.10
CA ASP A 142 10.03 5.85 1.87
C ASP A 142 10.83 6.04 3.17
N PHE A 143 11.10 7.29 3.53
CA PHE A 143 11.81 7.62 4.78
C PHE A 143 11.31 8.93 5.37
N THR A 144 11.52 9.09 6.69
CA THR A 144 11.20 10.34 7.37
C THR A 144 12.26 11.38 7.06
N GLY A 145 11.83 12.57 6.63
CA GLY A 145 12.74 13.66 6.29
C GLY A 145 12.03 14.79 5.56
N ASN A 146 12.77 15.87 5.36
CA ASN A 146 12.31 17.04 4.65
C ASN A 146 13.40 17.53 3.70
N VAL A 147 13.04 17.85 2.44
CA VAL A 147 13.98 18.36 1.43
C VAL A 147 14.52 19.76 1.76
N HIS A 148 13.86 20.49 2.67
CA HIS A 148 14.37 21.77 3.17
C HIS A 148 15.54 21.62 4.17
N ASP A 149 15.78 20.39 4.67
CA ASP A 149 17.02 20.09 5.40
C ASP A 149 18.19 19.90 4.43
N ALA A 150 19.27 20.63 4.67
CA ALA A 150 20.41 20.68 3.76
C ALA A 150 21.12 19.32 3.61
N GLN A 151 21.18 18.51 4.66
CA GLN A 151 21.82 17.19 4.63
C GLN A 151 20.97 16.18 3.85
N THR A 152 19.66 16.21 4.08
CA THR A 152 18.69 15.39 3.34
C THR A 152 18.71 15.73 1.85
N LEU A 153 18.70 17.02 1.51
CA LEU A 153 18.77 17.45 0.11
C LEU A 153 20.08 17.02 -0.55
N ALA A 154 21.21 17.19 0.16
CA ALA A 154 22.52 16.78 -0.37
C ALA A 154 22.59 15.28 -0.63
N LEU A 155 22.02 14.45 0.25
CA LEU A 155 21.91 13.01 0.01
C LEU A 155 21.09 12.69 -1.24
N ILE A 156 19.92 13.33 -1.40
CA ILE A 156 19.03 13.09 -2.56
C ILE A 156 19.75 13.48 -3.86
N CYS A 157 20.42 14.62 -3.90
CA CYS A 157 21.20 15.05 -5.06
C CYS A 157 22.32 14.06 -5.38
N ALA A 158 23.09 13.62 -4.40
CA ALA A 158 24.15 12.64 -4.59
C ALA A 158 23.61 11.29 -5.11
N LEU A 159 22.48 10.82 -4.61
CA LEU A 159 21.82 9.62 -5.12
C LEU A 159 21.33 9.79 -6.55
N SER A 160 20.79 10.96 -6.89
CA SER A 160 20.34 11.27 -8.24
C SER A 160 21.49 11.25 -9.27
N ASP A 161 22.69 11.71 -8.87
CA ASP A 161 23.86 11.75 -9.73
C ASP A 161 24.51 10.36 -9.91
N GLU A 162 24.45 9.52 -8.87
CA GLU A 162 25.13 8.23 -8.86
C GLU A 162 24.29 7.07 -9.40
N MET A 163 22.95 7.14 -9.26
CA MET A 163 22.07 6.02 -9.60
C MET A 163 21.75 5.98 -11.10
N PRO A 164 21.77 4.78 -11.73
CA PRO A 164 21.48 4.65 -13.18
C PRO A 164 20.07 5.13 -13.55
N ARG A 165 19.14 4.95 -12.65
CA ARG A 165 17.76 5.44 -12.75
C ARG A 165 17.40 6.02 -11.39
N PHE A 166 16.92 7.24 -11.37
CA PHE A 166 16.49 7.91 -10.15
C PHE A 166 15.22 8.71 -10.41
N SER A 167 14.28 8.65 -9.48
CA SER A 167 13.06 9.45 -9.50
C SER A 167 12.75 9.91 -8.08
N PHE A 168 12.70 11.21 -7.89
CA PHE A 168 12.11 11.80 -6.70
C PHE A 168 10.58 11.77 -6.86
N LEU A 169 9.90 11.02 -6.01
CA LEU A 169 8.45 10.81 -6.10
C LEU A 169 7.66 11.85 -5.30
N GLY A 170 8.27 12.44 -4.28
CA GLY A 170 7.66 13.53 -3.51
C GLY A 170 8.18 13.66 -2.10
N ASN A 171 7.88 14.84 -1.51
CA ASN A 171 8.04 15.14 -0.09
C ASN A 171 6.67 15.63 0.42
N TYR A 172 6.11 14.94 1.37
CA TYR A 172 4.71 15.12 1.78
C TYR A 172 4.49 14.89 3.26
N LYS A 173 3.33 15.32 3.74
CA LYS A 173 2.86 15.04 5.10
C LYS A 173 1.92 13.84 5.07
N GLU A 174 2.07 12.95 6.04
CA GLU A 174 1.15 11.84 6.28
C GLU A 174 -0.02 12.35 7.15
N SER A 175 -1.26 12.12 6.74
CA SER A 175 -2.48 12.52 7.46
C SER A 175 -3.14 11.33 8.13
#